data_e08005c02ad0aadc0f2e0b60f8123ff9
#
_entry.id   e08005c02ad0aadc0f2e0b60f8123ff9
#
_cell.length_a   1.000
_cell.length_b   1.000
_cell.length_c   1.000
_cell.angle_alpha   90.00
_cell.angle_beta   90.00
_cell.angle_gamma   90.00
#
_symmetry.space_group_name_H-M   'P 1'
#
loop_
_entity.id
_entity.type
_entity.pdbx_description
1 polymer ?
#
loop_
_entity_poly.entity_id
_entity_poly.type
_entity_poly.pdbx_seq_one_letter_code
_entity_poly.pdbx_strand_id
1 'polypeptide(L)'
;MPRSFLENQRIKEMRFEKIVETALFLFSYNGYDNVTIDMITEKAEVSHGLFYHYFSSKIDVLEELNKRCYKLFVKKFEDAIPEYGATIDYLKELNKVIINTMQSSPINNFYVNLFLSLILKEINDTGEFKYKSKKLYSNIRKIEDVYRLEHPEITKKEFKIKAINYLLYLHGISSNIIKFPNLYINRIDENEIFNKFFN
;
A
#
# COMPACT_ATOMS: atom_id res chain seq x y z
N MET A 1 -3.48 -29.48 -32.67
CA MET A 1 -3.70 -28.21 -33.37
C MET A 1 -2.89 -27.10 -32.73
N PRO A 2 -2.22 -26.21 -33.47
CA PRO A 2 -1.53 -25.07 -32.86
C PRO A 2 -2.56 -24.18 -32.19
N ARG A 3 -2.23 -23.69 -30.98
CA ARG A 3 -3.08 -22.75 -30.25
C ARG A 3 -3.25 -21.46 -31.04
N SER A 4 -4.44 -20.86 -30.94
CA SER A 4 -4.72 -19.58 -31.59
C SER A 4 -3.87 -18.44 -30.96
N PHE A 5 -3.63 -17.38 -31.73
CA PHE A 5 -2.89 -16.21 -31.24
C PHE A 5 -3.51 -15.63 -29.95
N LEU A 6 -4.84 -15.53 -29.90
CA LEU A 6 -5.61 -15.04 -28.75
C LEU A 6 -5.44 -15.95 -27.50
N GLU A 7 -5.43 -17.26 -27.70
CA GLU A 7 -5.21 -18.22 -26.61
C GLU A 7 -3.79 -18.11 -26.04
N ASN A 8 -2.78 -17.91 -26.89
CA ASN A 8 -1.41 -17.69 -26.45
C ASN A 8 -1.25 -16.38 -25.66
N GLN A 9 -1.90 -15.29 -26.08
CA GLN A 9 -1.91 -14.04 -25.32
C GLN A 9 -2.55 -14.21 -23.94
N ARG A 10 -3.71 -14.87 -23.88
CA ARG A 10 -4.42 -15.14 -22.61
C ARG A 10 -3.56 -15.96 -21.64
N ILE A 11 -2.86 -16.97 -22.14
CA ILE A 11 -1.94 -17.77 -21.30
C ILE A 11 -0.78 -16.93 -20.79
N LYS A 12 -0.23 -16.03 -21.60
CA LYS A 12 0.84 -15.11 -21.16
C LYS A 12 0.34 -14.17 -20.05
N GLU A 13 -0.82 -13.57 -20.22
CA GLU A 13 -1.45 -12.71 -19.21
C GLU A 13 -1.70 -13.48 -17.91
N MET A 14 -2.28 -14.66 -17.97
CA MET A 14 -2.53 -15.49 -16.78
C MET A 14 -1.23 -15.82 -16.03
N ARG A 15 -0.14 -16.13 -16.73
CA ARG A 15 1.16 -16.44 -16.12
C ARG A 15 1.79 -15.21 -15.49
N PHE A 16 1.72 -14.07 -16.17
CA PHE A 16 2.18 -12.79 -15.64
C PHE A 16 1.42 -12.43 -14.36
N GLU A 17 0.08 -12.48 -14.39
CA GLU A 17 -0.76 -12.21 -13.22
C GLU A 17 -0.45 -13.16 -12.05
N LYS A 18 -0.27 -14.45 -12.32
CA LYS A 18 0.07 -15.45 -11.30
C LYS A 18 1.38 -15.10 -10.57
N ILE A 19 2.41 -14.64 -11.29
CA ILE A 19 3.67 -14.18 -10.69
C ILE A 19 3.43 -12.95 -9.83
N VAL A 20 2.71 -11.93 -10.34
CA VAL A 20 2.48 -10.66 -9.66
C VAL A 20 1.64 -10.86 -8.38
N GLU A 21 0.54 -11.62 -8.46
CA GLU A 21 -0.31 -11.91 -7.29
C GLU A 21 0.42 -12.75 -6.24
N THR A 22 1.22 -13.72 -6.66
CA THR A 22 2.05 -14.52 -5.75
C THR A 22 3.08 -13.64 -5.04
N ALA A 23 3.74 -12.75 -5.75
CA ALA A 23 4.70 -11.82 -5.16
C ALA A 23 4.01 -10.83 -4.21
N LEU A 24 2.84 -10.30 -4.57
CA LEU A 24 2.04 -9.45 -3.68
C LEU A 24 1.73 -10.15 -2.36
N PHE A 25 1.23 -11.39 -2.43
CA PHE A 25 0.97 -12.19 -1.24
C PHE A 25 2.22 -12.37 -0.39
N LEU A 26 3.33 -12.81 -0.99
CA LEU A 26 4.57 -13.08 -0.27
C LEU A 26 5.16 -11.81 0.36
N PHE A 27 5.18 -10.69 -0.37
CA PHE A 27 5.69 -9.42 0.14
C PHE A 27 4.84 -8.89 1.29
N SER A 28 3.52 -9.03 1.22
CA SER A 28 2.62 -8.59 2.28
C SER A 28 2.68 -9.48 3.52
N TYR A 29 2.96 -10.78 3.36
CA TYR A 29 2.98 -11.74 4.46
C TYR A 29 4.33 -11.83 5.16
N ASN A 30 5.43 -11.84 4.37
CA ASN A 30 6.79 -12.06 4.85
C ASN A 30 7.64 -10.79 4.90
N GLY A 31 7.18 -9.68 4.30
CA GLY A 31 7.97 -8.48 4.02
C GLY A 31 8.83 -8.63 2.77
N TYR A 32 9.02 -7.53 2.04
CA TYR A 32 9.75 -7.52 0.76
C TYR A 32 11.17 -8.09 0.86
N ASP A 33 11.93 -7.71 1.90
CA ASP A 33 13.34 -8.08 2.02
C ASP A 33 13.55 -9.60 2.19
N ASN A 34 12.62 -10.26 2.86
CA ASN A 34 12.69 -11.71 3.17
C ASN A 34 12.23 -12.61 2.03
N VAL A 35 11.69 -12.07 0.94
CA VAL A 35 11.19 -12.86 -0.20
C VAL A 35 12.25 -12.95 -1.28
N THR A 36 12.50 -14.16 -1.77
CA THR A 36 13.39 -14.45 -2.89
C THR A 36 12.61 -14.73 -4.17
N ILE A 37 13.30 -14.67 -5.33
CA ILE A 37 12.70 -15.08 -6.62
C ILE A 37 12.32 -16.56 -6.59
N ASP A 38 13.12 -17.39 -5.92
CA ASP A 38 12.85 -18.83 -5.75
C ASP A 38 11.52 -19.06 -5.05
N MET A 39 11.27 -18.36 -3.94
CA MET A 39 9.99 -18.42 -3.24
C MET A 39 8.81 -18.02 -4.13
N ILE A 40 8.99 -16.99 -4.98
CA ILE A 40 7.94 -16.53 -5.90
C ILE A 40 7.69 -17.59 -6.96
N THR A 41 8.74 -18.13 -7.60
CA THR A 41 8.61 -19.11 -8.68
C THR A 41 8.05 -20.44 -8.20
N GLU A 42 8.49 -20.90 -7.03
CA GLU A 42 7.98 -22.13 -6.39
C GLU A 42 6.49 -21.98 -6.07
N LYS A 43 6.11 -20.91 -5.37
CA LYS A 43 4.71 -20.71 -4.98
C LYS A 43 3.79 -20.40 -6.18
N ALA A 44 4.30 -19.73 -7.21
CA ALA A 44 3.58 -19.48 -8.45
C ALA A 44 3.56 -20.72 -9.38
N GLU A 45 4.30 -21.78 -9.05
CA GLU A 45 4.46 -22.98 -9.89
C GLU A 45 4.92 -22.64 -11.30
N VAL A 46 5.91 -21.76 -11.42
CA VAL A 46 6.50 -21.35 -12.70
C VAL A 46 8.00 -21.61 -12.68
N SER A 47 8.58 -21.82 -13.88
CA SER A 47 10.03 -21.93 -13.98
C SER A 47 10.73 -20.57 -13.80
N HIS A 48 12.00 -20.59 -13.35
CA HIS A 48 12.85 -19.40 -13.31
C HIS A 48 12.95 -18.71 -14.68
N GLY A 49 13.10 -19.49 -15.77
CA GLY A 49 13.13 -18.97 -17.13
C GLY A 49 11.85 -18.19 -17.48
N LEU A 50 10.68 -18.67 -17.01
CA LEU A 50 9.42 -17.96 -17.22
C LEU A 50 9.34 -16.68 -16.39
N PHE A 51 9.83 -16.69 -15.14
CA PHE A 51 9.92 -15.47 -14.34
C PHE A 51 10.78 -14.42 -15.06
N TYR A 52 12.00 -14.80 -15.47
CA TYR A 52 12.91 -13.88 -16.16
C TYR A 52 12.46 -13.45 -17.55
N HIS A 53 11.50 -14.16 -18.14
CA HIS A 53 10.83 -13.69 -19.36
C HIS A 53 9.97 -12.44 -19.11
N TYR A 54 9.41 -12.26 -17.91
CA TYR A 54 8.55 -11.11 -17.56
C TYR A 54 9.26 -10.04 -16.72
N PHE A 55 10.16 -10.42 -15.83
CA PHE A 55 10.80 -9.54 -14.85
C PHE A 55 12.30 -9.86 -14.77
N SER A 56 13.14 -8.82 -14.90
CA SER A 56 14.59 -8.99 -14.79
C SER A 56 15.04 -9.17 -13.33
N SER A 57 14.23 -8.71 -12.37
CA SER A 57 14.55 -8.72 -10.95
C SER A 57 13.30 -8.70 -10.06
N LYS A 58 13.48 -8.95 -8.77
CA LYS A 58 12.45 -8.76 -7.74
C LYS A 58 11.96 -7.31 -7.66
N ILE A 59 12.84 -6.36 -7.99
CA ILE A 59 12.50 -4.91 -8.00
C ILE A 59 11.49 -4.62 -9.11
N ASP A 60 11.61 -5.24 -10.29
CA ASP A 60 10.65 -5.01 -11.39
C ASP A 60 9.25 -5.46 -11.02
N VAL A 61 9.13 -6.57 -10.28
CA VAL A 61 7.85 -7.03 -9.74
C VAL A 61 7.29 -6.02 -8.73
N LEU A 62 8.14 -5.49 -7.84
CA LEU A 62 7.74 -4.47 -6.88
C LEU A 62 7.29 -3.18 -7.59
N GLU A 63 7.93 -2.79 -8.67
CA GLU A 63 7.54 -1.63 -9.46
C GLU A 63 6.17 -1.81 -10.12
N GLU A 64 5.88 -3.01 -10.62
CA GLU A 64 4.55 -3.33 -11.15
C GLU A 64 3.48 -3.26 -10.04
N LEU A 65 3.75 -3.82 -8.86
CA LEU A 65 2.86 -3.73 -7.71
C LEU A 65 2.65 -2.28 -7.26
N ASN A 66 3.69 -1.45 -7.24
CA ASN A 66 3.58 -0.02 -6.94
C ASN A 66 2.70 0.73 -7.96
N LYS A 67 2.78 0.40 -9.26
CA LYS A 67 1.87 0.96 -10.28
C LYS A 67 0.41 0.59 -9.99
N ARG A 68 0.16 -0.62 -9.52
CA ARG A 68 -1.19 -1.08 -9.14
C ARG A 68 -1.68 -0.39 -7.88
N CYS A 69 -0.86 -0.26 -6.84
CA CYS A 69 -1.18 0.55 -5.66
C CYS A 69 -1.57 1.98 -6.05
N TYR A 70 -0.77 2.60 -6.94
CA TYR A 70 -1.05 3.95 -7.41
C TYR A 70 -2.43 4.06 -8.07
N LYS A 71 -2.77 3.15 -8.97
CA LYS A 71 -4.08 3.14 -9.64
C LYS A 71 -5.23 2.84 -8.67
N LEU A 72 -4.98 1.98 -7.68
CA LEU A 72 -6.03 1.51 -6.76
C LEU A 72 -6.48 2.59 -5.79
N PHE A 73 -5.54 3.31 -5.17
CA PHE A 73 -5.88 4.28 -4.11
C PHE A 73 -4.99 5.53 -4.06
N VAL A 74 -3.72 5.51 -4.45
CA VAL A 74 -2.84 6.69 -4.34
C VAL A 74 -3.33 7.84 -5.21
N LYS A 75 -3.83 7.54 -6.42
CA LYS A 75 -4.43 8.56 -7.30
C LYS A 75 -5.63 9.24 -6.64
N LYS A 76 -6.45 8.50 -5.90
CA LYS A 76 -7.59 9.07 -5.17
C LYS A 76 -7.12 10.09 -4.11
N PHE A 77 -5.99 9.82 -3.45
CA PHE A 77 -5.39 10.77 -2.51
C PHE A 77 -4.93 12.06 -3.20
N GLU A 78 -4.32 11.94 -4.38
CA GLU A 78 -3.87 13.10 -5.14
C GLU A 78 -5.04 13.94 -5.67
N ASP A 79 -6.12 13.29 -6.06
CA ASP A 79 -7.28 13.93 -6.65
C ASP A 79 -8.20 14.58 -5.58
N ALA A 80 -8.18 14.08 -4.35
CA ALA A 80 -9.00 14.61 -3.26
C ALA A 80 -8.57 16.03 -2.80
N ILE A 81 -7.32 16.45 -3.01
CA ILE A 81 -6.85 17.79 -2.58
C ILE A 81 -7.61 18.95 -3.23
N PRO A 82 -7.96 18.95 -4.51
CA PRO A 82 -8.74 20.04 -5.09
C PRO A 82 -10.11 20.24 -4.41
N GLU A 83 -10.69 19.14 -3.91
CA GLU A 83 -11.99 19.16 -3.25
C GLU A 83 -11.89 19.60 -1.79
N TYR A 84 -10.97 19.04 -1.02
CA TYR A 84 -10.86 19.25 0.43
C TYR A 84 -9.82 20.29 0.84
N GLY A 85 -8.92 20.67 -0.07
CA GLY A 85 -7.75 21.48 0.27
C GLY A 85 -6.74 20.74 1.15
N ALA A 86 -5.77 21.44 1.71
CA ALA A 86 -4.79 20.88 2.64
C ALA A 86 -5.30 21.07 4.08
N THR A 87 -6.37 20.37 4.45
CA THR A 87 -7.04 20.47 5.75
C THR A 87 -7.08 19.12 6.47
N ILE A 88 -7.57 19.14 7.71
CA ILE A 88 -7.84 17.92 8.47
C ILE A 88 -8.84 17.00 7.74
N ASP A 89 -9.79 17.56 6.98
CA ASP A 89 -10.75 16.77 6.21
C ASP A 89 -10.09 15.96 5.10
N TYR A 90 -8.98 16.44 4.55
CA TYR A 90 -8.16 15.64 3.64
C TYR A 90 -7.56 14.40 4.33
N LEU A 91 -7.07 14.54 5.56
CA LEU A 91 -6.60 13.37 6.35
C LEU A 91 -7.74 12.40 6.65
N LYS A 92 -8.95 12.89 6.92
CA LYS A 92 -10.13 12.03 7.10
C LYS A 92 -10.45 11.26 5.83
N GLU A 93 -10.40 11.93 4.67
CA GLU A 93 -10.64 11.25 3.38
C GLU A 93 -9.54 10.22 3.05
N LEU A 94 -8.26 10.51 3.34
CA LEU A 94 -7.19 9.52 3.21
C LEU A 94 -7.44 8.29 4.08
N ASN A 95 -7.81 8.50 5.35
CA ASN A 95 -8.15 7.41 6.27
C ASN A 95 -9.30 6.56 5.72
N LYS A 96 -10.39 7.20 5.29
CA LYS A 96 -11.55 6.53 4.70
C LYS A 96 -11.18 5.71 3.46
N VAL A 97 -10.41 6.27 2.53
CA VAL A 97 -9.97 5.54 1.32
C VAL A 97 -9.12 4.32 1.70
N ILE A 98 -8.20 4.44 2.66
CA ILE A 98 -7.37 3.32 3.11
C ILE A 98 -8.24 2.22 3.73
N ILE A 99 -9.10 2.57 4.69
CA ILE A 99 -9.94 1.60 5.39
C ILE A 99 -10.91 0.91 4.43
N ASN A 100 -11.59 1.66 3.58
CA ASN A 100 -12.51 1.10 2.59
C ASN A 100 -11.78 0.19 1.59
N THR A 101 -10.55 0.52 1.22
CA THR A 101 -9.74 -0.33 0.35
C THR A 101 -9.35 -1.63 1.06
N MET A 102 -8.93 -1.57 2.33
CA MET A 102 -8.65 -2.77 3.14
C MET A 102 -9.83 -3.72 3.23
N GLN A 103 -11.03 -3.18 3.39
CA GLN A 103 -12.26 -3.96 3.61
C GLN A 103 -12.91 -4.45 2.31
N SER A 104 -12.57 -3.86 1.17
CA SER A 104 -13.26 -4.13 -0.11
C SER A 104 -12.96 -5.52 -0.67
N SER A 105 -11.78 -6.07 -0.45
CA SER A 105 -11.39 -7.44 -0.80
C SER A 105 -10.06 -7.84 -0.16
N PRO A 106 -9.78 -9.15 0.01
CA PRO A 106 -8.50 -9.63 0.51
C PRO A 106 -7.30 -9.15 -0.32
N ILE A 107 -7.41 -9.17 -1.65
CA ILE A 107 -6.31 -8.72 -2.53
C ILE A 107 -6.05 -7.22 -2.37
N ASN A 108 -7.08 -6.41 -2.19
CA ASN A 108 -6.91 -4.97 -1.97
C ASN A 108 -6.25 -4.69 -0.62
N ASN A 109 -6.54 -5.49 0.40
CA ASN A 109 -5.84 -5.39 1.67
C ASN A 109 -4.35 -5.77 1.55
N PHE A 110 -3.98 -6.75 0.71
CA PHE A 110 -2.57 -7.02 0.42
C PHE A 110 -1.86 -5.81 -0.20
N TYR A 111 -2.50 -5.10 -1.13
CA TYR A 111 -1.94 -3.86 -1.70
C TYR A 111 -1.77 -2.76 -0.65
N VAL A 112 -2.74 -2.56 0.24
CA VAL A 112 -2.63 -1.58 1.33
C VAL A 112 -1.51 -1.98 2.30
N ASN A 113 -1.41 -3.24 2.66
CA ASN A 113 -0.36 -3.74 3.55
C ASN A 113 1.04 -3.51 2.97
N LEU A 114 1.24 -3.87 1.70
CA LEU A 114 2.49 -3.64 0.99
C LEU A 114 2.84 -2.14 0.95
N PHE A 115 1.88 -1.28 0.60
CA PHE A 115 2.07 0.17 0.55
C PHE A 115 2.51 0.73 1.91
N LEU A 116 1.81 0.37 2.99
CA LEU A 116 2.14 0.83 4.33
C LEU A 116 3.51 0.32 4.79
N SER A 117 3.84 -0.94 4.52
CA SER A 117 5.14 -1.53 4.87
C SER A 117 6.31 -0.82 4.17
N LEU A 118 6.14 -0.47 2.89
CA LEU A 118 7.16 0.25 2.12
C LEU A 118 7.35 1.69 2.62
N ILE A 119 6.28 2.38 2.99
CA ILE A 119 6.37 3.71 3.59
C ILE A 119 7.08 3.64 4.94
N LEU A 120 6.70 2.71 5.81
CA LEU A 120 7.32 2.54 7.12
C LEU A 120 8.81 2.19 7.00
N LYS A 121 9.18 1.34 6.02
CA LYS A 121 10.56 1.02 5.71
C LYS A 121 11.33 2.29 5.29
N GLU A 122 10.80 3.08 4.37
CA GLU A 122 11.43 4.32 3.91
C GLU A 122 11.64 5.31 5.07
N ILE A 123 10.64 5.45 5.97
CA ILE A 123 10.77 6.29 7.18
C ILE A 123 11.87 5.75 8.10
N ASN A 124 11.97 4.43 8.28
CA ASN A 124 13.00 3.80 9.10
C ASN A 124 14.41 4.04 8.52
N ASP A 125 14.58 3.87 7.22
CA ASP A 125 15.87 3.94 6.56
C ASP A 125 16.40 5.38 6.40
N THR A 126 15.50 6.34 6.17
CA THR A 126 15.85 7.74 5.86
C THR A 126 15.48 8.74 6.96
N GLY A 127 14.67 8.34 7.91
CA GLY A 127 14.06 9.23 8.90
C GLY A 127 13.00 10.17 8.31
N GLU A 128 12.64 10.06 7.04
CA GLU A 128 11.70 10.93 6.36
C GLU A 128 10.58 10.15 5.69
N PHE A 129 9.39 10.77 5.67
CA PHE A 129 8.29 10.27 4.85
C PHE A 129 8.56 10.61 3.38
N LYS A 130 8.99 9.63 2.60
CA LYS A 130 9.14 9.76 1.16
C LYS A 130 8.32 8.72 0.45
N TYR A 131 7.64 9.11 -0.60
CA TYR A 131 6.97 8.20 -1.54
C TYR A 131 7.29 8.66 -2.96
N LYS A 132 7.29 7.74 -3.93
CA LYS A 132 7.59 8.05 -5.34
C LYS A 132 6.69 9.15 -5.94
N SER A 133 5.48 9.34 -5.40
CA SER A 133 4.62 10.47 -5.79
C SER A 133 5.03 11.75 -5.08
N LYS A 134 5.67 12.65 -5.84
CA LYS A 134 6.01 14.02 -5.37
C LYS A 134 4.76 14.79 -4.95
N LYS A 135 3.62 14.56 -5.62
CA LYS A 135 2.35 15.23 -5.33
C LYS A 135 1.81 14.80 -3.97
N LEU A 136 1.75 13.49 -3.70
CA LEU A 136 1.33 12.97 -2.40
C LEU A 136 2.23 13.49 -1.27
N TYR A 137 3.54 13.46 -1.46
CA TYR A 137 4.50 13.98 -0.47
C TYR A 137 4.29 15.47 -0.18
N SER A 138 4.13 16.29 -1.24
CA SER A 138 3.86 17.72 -1.09
C SER A 138 2.55 17.97 -0.33
N ASN A 139 1.53 17.17 -0.60
CA ASN A 139 0.23 17.29 0.06
C ASN A 139 0.32 16.97 1.56
N ILE A 140 1.02 15.91 1.93
CA ILE A 140 1.23 15.55 3.33
C ILE A 140 1.97 16.64 4.10
N ARG A 141 2.97 17.29 3.49
CA ARG A 141 3.66 18.43 4.12
C ARG A 141 2.74 19.62 4.35
N LYS A 142 1.88 19.94 3.39
CA LYS A 142 0.88 21.02 3.56
C LYS A 142 -0.10 20.72 4.69
N ILE A 143 -0.49 19.45 4.84
CA ILE A 143 -1.37 19.03 5.95
C ILE A 143 -0.65 19.18 7.29
N GLU A 144 0.64 18.82 7.37
CA GLU A 144 1.44 19.05 8.58
C GLU A 144 1.41 20.52 8.98
N ASP A 145 1.63 21.42 8.02
CA ASP A 145 1.65 22.86 8.26
C ASP A 145 0.27 23.37 8.74
N VAL A 146 -0.82 22.94 8.11
CA VAL A 146 -2.19 23.33 8.50
C VAL A 146 -2.56 22.76 9.88
N TYR A 147 -2.30 21.47 10.11
CA TYR A 147 -2.58 20.84 11.40
C TYR A 147 -1.88 21.55 12.55
N ARG A 148 -0.64 21.96 12.36
CA ARG A 148 0.15 22.69 13.36
C ARG A 148 -0.32 24.15 13.56
N LEU A 149 -0.94 24.76 12.55
CA LEU A 149 -1.60 26.06 12.73
C LEU A 149 -2.85 25.96 13.62
N GLU A 150 -3.62 24.88 13.49
CA GLU A 150 -4.79 24.60 14.32
C GLU A 150 -4.42 24.09 15.73
N HIS A 151 -3.22 23.46 15.86
CA HIS A 151 -2.70 22.89 17.09
C HIS A 151 -1.28 23.45 17.40
N PRO A 152 -1.17 24.73 17.81
CA PRO A 152 0.12 25.40 17.99
C PRO A 152 0.97 24.79 19.13
N GLU A 153 0.35 24.03 20.04
CA GLU A 153 1.01 23.28 21.09
C GLU A 153 1.80 22.06 20.55
N ILE A 154 1.50 21.60 19.34
CA ILE A 154 2.14 20.40 18.75
C ILE A 154 3.36 20.81 17.94
N THR A 155 4.52 20.30 18.35
CA THR A 155 5.76 20.47 17.60
C THR A 155 5.78 19.61 16.32
N LYS A 156 6.64 19.97 15.38
CA LYS A 156 6.89 19.16 14.17
C LYS A 156 7.28 17.71 14.50
N LYS A 157 8.06 17.51 15.57
CA LYS A 157 8.49 16.18 16.03
C LYS A 157 7.29 15.36 16.53
N GLU A 158 6.42 15.98 17.30
CA GLU A 158 5.21 15.32 17.85
C GLU A 158 4.23 14.96 16.73
N PHE A 159 3.99 15.88 15.77
CA PHE A 159 3.17 15.55 14.59
C PHE A 159 3.73 14.34 13.84
N LYS A 160 5.05 14.31 13.60
CA LYS A 160 5.70 13.19 12.93
C LYS A 160 5.51 11.86 13.71
N ILE A 161 5.63 11.90 15.03
CA ILE A 161 5.40 10.73 15.88
C ILE A 161 3.93 10.28 15.78
N LYS A 162 2.96 11.20 15.82
CA LYS A 162 1.54 10.88 15.62
C LYS A 162 1.30 10.21 14.26
N ALA A 163 1.85 10.77 13.18
CA ALA A 163 1.72 10.21 11.83
C ALA A 163 2.33 8.79 11.70
N ILE A 164 3.51 8.58 12.28
CA ILE A 164 4.16 7.25 12.31
C ILE A 164 3.30 6.25 13.09
N ASN A 165 2.83 6.63 14.28
CA ASN A 165 1.98 5.76 15.10
C ASN A 165 0.66 5.40 14.38
N TYR A 166 0.07 6.34 13.66
CA TYR A 166 -1.09 6.10 12.81
C TYR A 166 -0.79 5.08 11.69
N LEU A 167 0.31 5.25 10.97
CA LEU A 167 0.73 4.31 9.92
C LEU A 167 1.02 2.91 10.48
N LEU A 168 1.69 2.82 11.62
CA LEU A 168 1.96 1.55 12.32
C LEU A 168 0.65 0.87 12.74
N TYR A 169 -0.32 1.63 13.22
CA TYR A 169 -1.63 1.12 13.61
C TYR A 169 -2.39 0.57 12.41
N LEU A 170 -2.46 1.32 11.31
CA LEU A 170 -3.08 0.86 10.06
C LEU A 170 -2.40 -0.39 9.49
N HIS A 171 -1.05 -0.42 9.50
CA HIS A 171 -0.29 -1.59 9.06
C HIS A 171 -0.57 -2.81 9.94
N GLY A 172 -0.66 -2.61 11.25
CA GLY A 172 -1.05 -3.65 12.22
C GLY A 172 -2.43 -4.23 11.93
N ILE A 173 -3.44 -3.37 11.68
CA ILE A 173 -4.79 -3.79 11.29
C ILE A 173 -4.73 -4.60 10.00
N SER A 174 -4.11 -4.06 8.95
CA SER A 174 -3.99 -4.71 7.65
C SER A 174 -3.33 -6.08 7.76
N SER A 175 -2.21 -6.18 8.49
CA SER A 175 -1.49 -7.43 8.73
C SER A 175 -2.34 -8.46 9.50
N ASN A 176 -3.13 -8.00 10.47
CA ASN A 176 -4.03 -8.89 11.22
C ASN A 176 -5.20 -9.39 10.37
N ILE A 177 -5.76 -8.56 9.47
CA ILE A 177 -6.76 -9.00 8.49
C ILE A 177 -6.20 -10.11 7.59
N ILE A 178 -4.92 -10.00 7.17
CA ILE A 178 -4.25 -11.01 6.35
C ILE A 178 -4.10 -12.33 7.13
N LYS A 179 -3.71 -12.26 8.40
CA LYS A 179 -3.43 -13.44 9.23
C LYS A 179 -4.68 -14.06 9.84
N PHE A 180 -5.66 -13.24 10.17
CA PHE A 180 -6.87 -13.61 10.93
C PHE A 180 -8.14 -12.99 10.30
N PRO A 181 -8.47 -13.31 9.03
CA PRO A 181 -9.54 -12.62 8.31
C PRO A 181 -10.89 -12.66 9.02
N ASN A 182 -11.20 -13.74 9.71
CA ASN A 182 -12.49 -13.92 10.41
C ASN A 182 -12.66 -13.04 11.67
N LEU A 183 -11.57 -12.45 12.20
CA LEU A 183 -11.65 -11.58 13.39
C LEU A 183 -12.05 -10.15 13.06
N TYR A 184 -11.81 -9.71 11.83
CA TYR A 184 -11.88 -8.29 11.43
C TYR A 184 -13.02 -7.96 10.46
N ILE A 185 -13.78 -8.95 10.00
CA ILE A 185 -14.92 -8.71 9.10
C ILE A 185 -15.93 -7.80 9.81
N ASN A 186 -16.18 -6.63 9.23
CA ASN A 186 -17.17 -5.62 9.68
C ASN A 186 -16.92 -4.95 11.04
N ARG A 187 -15.67 -4.87 11.53
CA ARG A 187 -15.35 -4.29 12.85
C ARG A 187 -14.48 -3.04 12.81
N ILE A 188 -14.16 -2.52 11.65
CA ILE A 188 -13.27 -1.36 11.52
C ILE A 188 -14.12 -0.12 11.26
N ASP A 189 -14.22 0.76 12.26
CA ASP A 189 -14.81 2.08 12.12
C ASP A 189 -13.71 3.09 11.76
N GLU A 190 -13.84 3.69 10.58
CA GLU A 190 -12.89 4.67 10.06
C GLU A 190 -12.81 5.93 10.92
N ASN A 191 -13.94 6.35 11.52
CA ASN A 191 -13.98 7.54 12.37
C ASN A 191 -13.34 7.28 13.74
N GLU A 192 -13.55 6.10 14.31
CA GLU A 192 -12.90 5.71 15.57
C GLU A 192 -11.37 5.71 15.41
N ILE A 193 -10.86 5.14 14.31
CA ILE A 193 -9.43 5.14 14.04
C ILE A 193 -8.90 6.57 13.88
N PHE A 194 -9.58 7.39 13.08
CA PHE A 194 -9.16 8.77 12.85
C PHE A 194 -9.09 9.56 14.15
N ASN A 195 -10.17 9.53 14.93
CA ASN A 195 -10.30 10.28 16.17
C ASN A 195 -9.24 9.88 17.22
N LYS A 196 -8.82 8.62 17.23
CA LYS A 196 -7.76 8.13 18.13
C LYS A 196 -6.42 8.85 17.93
N PHE A 197 -6.12 9.34 16.75
CA PHE A 197 -4.82 9.91 16.41
C PHE A 197 -4.83 11.42 16.18
N PHE A 198 -5.96 11.98 15.73
CA PHE A 198 -6.01 13.35 15.23
C PHE A 198 -7.04 14.25 15.93
N ASN A 199 -7.79 13.72 16.90
CA ASN A 199 -8.67 14.53 17.80
C ASN A 199 -8.10 14.69 19.19
#